data_41f36c1251d936add4fe5fa01746f057
#
_entry.id   41f36c1251d936add4fe5fa01746f057
#
_cell.length_a   1.000
_cell.length_b   1.000
_cell.length_c   1.000
_cell.angle_alpha   90.00
_cell.angle_beta   90.00
_cell.angle_gamma   90.00
#
_symmetry.space_group_name_H-M   'P 1'
#
loop_
_entity.id
_entity.type
_entity.pdbx_description
1 polymer ?
#
loop_
_entity_poly.entity_id
_entity_poly.type
_entity_poly.pdbx_seq_one_letter_code
_entity_poly.pdbx_strand_id
1 'polypeptide(L)'
;INHLGGFFAMILVMCVVALVVINNNRKFKQKREQDNVDTLFRQLVRCHDKAETWQLLLQHVRRTQTDILEFTRNTFRNITQGLMHENMKFLRTASHDIENEKGIWKRYRRKEILGMRKIDYLVAVEKNTWFHLGCNNATQIIYGLKRMLEPCVEHVDNNFSPLPQDYVDEFIPVCNDVDHFLEVAQRMISTGNFEGVDELLVEGNAIKSRISQIRHAQQDRIQREDSNIKIALLYLSTLQETQELMSAARHILRASKRFQT
;
A
#
# COMPACT_ATOMS: atom_id res chain seq x y z
N ILE A 1 36.95 19.98 28.62
CA ILE A 1 35.59 20.30 28.11
C ILE A 1 35.52 20.12 26.58
N ASN A 2 36.63 20.24 25.82
CA ASN A 2 36.62 20.15 24.35
C ASN A 2 36.51 18.73 23.76
N HIS A 3 36.79 17.67 24.50
CA HIS A 3 36.73 16.30 23.98
C HIS A 3 35.30 15.76 23.86
N LEU A 4 34.37 16.21 24.70
CA LEU A 4 32.96 15.78 24.65
C LEU A 4 32.23 16.35 23.42
N GLY A 5 32.51 17.59 23.04
CA GLY A 5 31.95 18.24 21.84
C GLY A 5 32.37 17.57 20.54
N GLY A 6 33.63 17.16 20.44
CA GLY A 6 34.15 16.43 19.28
C GLY A 6 33.50 15.05 19.10
N PHE A 7 33.24 14.33 20.21
CA PHE A 7 32.60 13.03 20.19
C PHE A 7 31.14 13.11 19.72
N PHE A 8 30.38 14.10 20.22
CA PHE A 8 28.99 14.35 19.76
C PHE A 8 28.93 14.77 18.29
N ALA A 9 29.85 15.61 17.82
CA ALA A 9 29.93 15.99 16.42
C ALA A 9 30.21 14.80 15.51
N MET A 10 31.11 13.87 15.93
CA MET A 10 31.42 12.67 15.18
C MET A 10 30.26 11.69 15.10
N ILE A 11 29.50 11.50 16.19
CA ILE A 11 28.26 10.69 16.19
C ILE A 11 27.23 11.30 15.24
N LEU A 12 27.03 12.61 15.25
CA LEU A 12 26.07 13.30 14.39
C LEU A 12 26.43 13.13 12.91
N VAL A 13 27.71 13.26 12.56
CA VAL A 13 28.20 13.04 11.20
C VAL A 13 27.99 11.57 10.78
N MET A 14 28.29 10.60 11.65
CA MET A 14 28.05 9.18 11.38
C MET A 14 26.56 8.88 11.15
N CYS A 15 25.66 9.46 11.94
CA CYS A 15 24.23 9.33 11.75
C CYS A 15 23.77 9.93 10.42
N VAL A 16 24.27 11.10 10.04
CA VAL A 16 23.94 11.73 8.74
C VAL A 16 24.44 10.87 7.58
N VAL A 17 25.69 10.38 7.66
CA VAL A 17 26.26 9.48 6.63
C VAL A 17 25.45 8.19 6.54
N ALA A 18 25.08 7.59 7.67
CA ALA A 18 24.25 6.37 7.68
C ALA A 18 22.88 6.61 7.02
N LEU A 19 22.22 7.74 7.32
CA LEU A 19 20.94 8.13 6.71
C LEU A 19 21.07 8.34 5.20
N VAL A 20 22.13 8.99 4.74
CA VAL A 20 22.40 9.20 3.31
C VAL A 20 22.65 7.88 2.60
N VAL A 21 23.43 6.97 3.19
CA VAL A 21 23.71 5.64 2.64
C VAL A 21 22.43 4.80 2.57
N ILE A 22 21.60 4.80 3.62
CA ILE A 22 20.32 4.08 3.64
C ILE A 22 19.36 4.62 2.56
N ASN A 23 19.28 5.95 2.43
CA ASN A 23 18.41 6.59 1.43
C ASN A 23 18.89 6.31 -0.01
N ASN A 24 20.20 6.37 -0.25
CA ASN A 24 20.77 6.03 -1.54
C ASN A 24 20.59 4.53 -1.88
N ASN A 25 20.78 3.63 -0.91
CA ASN A 25 20.52 2.20 -1.12
C ASN A 25 19.04 1.92 -1.45
N ARG A 26 18.09 2.61 -0.80
CA ARG A 26 16.66 2.50 -1.14
C ARG A 26 16.38 2.98 -2.57
N LYS A 27 16.92 4.12 -2.99
CA LYS A 27 16.79 4.64 -4.37
C LYS A 27 17.42 3.70 -5.40
N PHE A 28 18.60 3.13 -5.10
CA PHE A 28 19.25 2.14 -5.95
C PHE A 28 18.44 0.86 -6.08
N LYS A 29 17.86 0.36 -4.98
CA LYS A 29 17.00 -0.82 -4.99
C LYS A 29 15.75 -0.57 -5.84
N GLN A 30 15.05 0.54 -5.64
CA GLN A 30 13.86 0.90 -6.43
C GLN A 30 14.18 1.04 -7.93
N LYS A 31 15.29 1.72 -8.27
CA LYS A 31 15.74 1.86 -9.66
C LYS A 31 16.05 0.50 -10.30
N ARG A 32 16.76 -0.38 -9.58
CA ARG A 32 17.10 -1.74 -10.05
C ARG A 32 15.86 -2.61 -10.25
N GLU A 33 14.87 -2.49 -9.37
CA GLU A 33 13.60 -3.20 -9.49
C GLU A 33 12.78 -2.70 -10.66
N GLN A 34 12.71 -1.40 -10.89
CA GLN A 34 12.05 -0.79 -12.06
C GLN A 34 12.74 -1.20 -13.37
N ASP A 35 14.07 -1.24 -13.41
CA ASP A 35 14.84 -1.71 -14.55
C ASP A 35 14.57 -3.19 -14.86
N ASN A 36 14.36 -4.03 -13.84
CA ASN A 36 14.01 -5.45 -14.00
C ASN A 36 12.62 -5.63 -14.61
N VAL A 37 11.61 -4.86 -14.14
CA VAL A 37 10.25 -4.90 -14.69
C VAL A 37 10.22 -4.41 -16.13
N ASP A 38 10.96 -3.38 -16.46
CA ASP A 38 11.10 -2.88 -17.83
C ASP A 38 11.82 -3.87 -18.74
N THR A 39 12.76 -4.64 -18.21
CA THR A 39 13.45 -5.71 -18.93
C THR A 39 12.52 -6.87 -19.24
N LEU A 40 11.73 -7.33 -18.28
CA LEU A 40 10.68 -8.36 -18.49
C LEU A 40 9.70 -7.95 -19.59
N PHE A 41 9.26 -6.69 -19.58
CA PHE A 41 8.35 -6.20 -20.61
C PHE A 41 9.01 -6.16 -21.99
N ARG A 42 10.28 -5.75 -22.10
CA ARG A 42 11.03 -5.78 -23.38
C ARG A 42 11.16 -7.19 -23.92
N GLN A 43 11.42 -8.19 -23.07
CA GLN A 43 11.44 -9.60 -23.45
C GLN A 43 10.06 -10.05 -23.95
N LEU A 44 8.99 -9.74 -23.23
CA LEU A 44 7.61 -10.05 -23.60
C LEU A 44 7.25 -9.47 -24.99
N VAL A 45 7.62 -8.23 -25.28
CA VAL A 45 7.33 -7.60 -26.58
C VAL A 45 8.06 -8.30 -27.74
N ARG A 46 9.27 -8.79 -27.51
CA ARG A 46 10.10 -9.48 -28.50
C ARG A 46 9.76 -10.96 -28.69
N CYS A 47 9.09 -11.55 -27.70
CA CYS A 47 8.72 -12.96 -27.74
C CYS A 47 7.64 -13.22 -28.80
N HIS A 48 7.82 -14.28 -29.59
CA HIS A 48 6.88 -14.75 -30.62
C HIS A 48 6.12 -16.01 -30.19
N ASP A 49 6.65 -16.76 -29.23
CA ASP A 49 5.96 -17.92 -28.66
C ASP A 49 4.90 -17.47 -27.66
N LYS A 50 3.67 -17.94 -27.84
CA LYS A 50 2.53 -17.54 -27.01
C LYS A 50 2.60 -18.06 -25.58
N ALA A 51 3.12 -19.28 -25.40
CA ALA A 51 3.27 -19.89 -24.08
C ALA A 51 4.35 -19.16 -23.26
N GLU A 52 5.49 -18.87 -23.87
CA GLU A 52 6.56 -18.08 -23.25
C GLU A 52 6.07 -16.64 -22.97
N THR A 53 5.33 -16.02 -23.88
CA THR A 53 4.72 -14.70 -23.69
C THR A 53 3.79 -14.69 -22.47
N TRP A 54 2.98 -15.75 -22.27
CA TRP A 54 2.14 -15.90 -21.09
C TRP A 54 2.97 -15.97 -19.80
N GLN A 55 4.04 -16.74 -19.76
CA GLN A 55 4.90 -16.85 -18.58
C GLN A 55 5.57 -15.52 -18.23
N LEU A 56 6.03 -14.77 -19.23
CA LEU A 56 6.60 -13.43 -19.03
C LEU A 56 5.56 -12.42 -18.52
N LEU A 57 4.33 -12.47 -19.06
CA LEU A 57 3.22 -11.63 -18.59
C LEU A 57 2.84 -11.98 -17.15
N LEU A 58 2.75 -13.27 -16.84
CA LEU A 58 2.44 -13.76 -15.50
C LEU A 58 3.48 -13.26 -14.48
N GLN A 59 4.77 -13.37 -14.81
CA GLN A 59 5.85 -12.84 -13.96
C GLN A 59 5.74 -11.32 -13.78
N HIS A 60 5.43 -10.59 -14.85
CA HIS A 60 5.27 -9.14 -14.79
C HIS A 60 4.10 -8.75 -13.87
N VAL A 61 2.92 -9.31 -14.09
CA VAL A 61 1.72 -9.04 -13.28
C VAL A 61 1.93 -9.44 -11.83
N ARG A 62 2.55 -10.61 -11.57
CA ARG A 62 2.91 -11.05 -10.22
C ARG A 62 3.77 -10.01 -9.52
N ARG A 63 4.80 -9.50 -10.21
CA ARG A 63 5.71 -8.51 -9.66
C ARG A 63 5.00 -7.20 -9.36
N THR A 64 4.25 -6.66 -10.31
CA THR A 64 3.55 -5.38 -10.14
C THR A 64 2.48 -5.43 -9.05
N GLN A 65 1.78 -6.56 -8.89
CA GLN A 65 0.83 -6.76 -7.79
C GLN A 65 1.51 -6.90 -6.42
N THR A 66 2.70 -7.50 -6.38
CA THR A 66 3.53 -7.55 -5.16
C THR A 66 3.98 -6.16 -4.76
N ASP A 67 4.48 -5.38 -5.72
CA ASP A 67 4.98 -4.02 -5.51
C ASP A 67 3.87 -3.07 -5.03
N ILE A 68 2.65 -3.19 -5.59
CA ILE A 68 1.51 -2.36 -5.14
C ILE A 68 1.09 -2.67 -3.69
N LEU A 69 1.15 -3.93 -3.24
CA LEU A 69 0.85 -4.27 -1.85
C LEU A 69 1.96 -3.82 -0.90
N GLU A 70 3.22 -3.89 -1.30
CA GLU A 70 4.34 -3.34 -0.53
C GLU A 70 4.23 -1.82 -0.39
N PHE A 71 3.97 -1.13 -1.49
CA PHE A 71 3.68 0.30 -1.50
C PHE A 71 2.51 0.63 -0.57
N THR A 72 1.41 -0.10 -0.66
CA THR A 72 0.21 0.08 0.17
C THR A 72 0.55 -0.01 1.65
N ARG A 73 1.27 -1.07 2.05
CA ARG A 73 1.69 -1.32 3.43
C ARG A 73 2.54 -0.18 3.98
N ASN A 74 3.56 0.24 3.22
CA ASN A 74 4.49 1.29 3.65
C ASN A 74 3.80 2.66 3.73
N THR A 75 2.97 2.99 2.73
CA THR A 75 2.26 4.28 2.68
C THR A 75 1.17 4.37 3.74
N PHE A 76 0.39 3.31 3.95
CA PHE A 76 -0.61 3.23 5.02
C PHE A 76 0.04 3.44 6.40
N ARG A 77 1.17 2.76 6.65
CA ARG A 77 1.94 2.95 7.89
C ARG A 77 2.42 4.39 8.06
N ASN A 78 2.95 5.02 7.01
CA ASN A 78 3.39 6.41 7.06
C ASN A 78 2.23 7.37 7.36
N ILE A 79 1.05 7.17 6.74
CA ILE A 79 -0.13 8.01 7.00
C ILE A 79 -0.60 7.87 8.44
N THR A 80 -0.78 6.63 8.91
CA THR A 80 -1.31 6.36 10.26
C THR A 80 -0.35 6.81 11.35
N GLN A 81 0.95 6.55 11.22
CA GLN A 81 1.96 7.04 12.14
C GLN A 81 2.10 8.57 12.09
N GLY A 82 2.01 9.16 10.89
CA GLY A 82 2.03 10.61 10.73
C GLY A 82 0.87 11.29 11.43
N LEU A 83 -0.33 10.70 11.38
CA LEU A 83 -1.51 11.20 12.06
C LEU A 83 -1.43 10.98 13.58
N MET A 84 -1.15 9.76 14.04
CA MET A 84 -1.14 9.42 15.47
C MET A 84 -0.05 10.15 16.27
N HIS A 85 1.08 10.47 15.65
CA HIS A 85 2.22 11.15 16.28
C HIS A 85 2.40 12.59 15.81
N GLU A 86 1.44 13.17 15.08
CA GLU A 86 1.49 14.51 14.50
C GLU A 86 2.80 14.81 13.74
N ASN A 87 3.29 13.81 13.02
CA ASN A 87 4.57 13.86 12.35
C ASN A 87 4.42 14.14 10.85
N MET A 88 4.56 15.41 10.48
CA MET A 88 4.46 15.88 9.09
C MET A 88 5.48 15.21 8.16
N LYS A 89 6.63 14.75 8.65
CA LYS A 89 7.63 14.06 7.82
C LYS A 89 7.10 12.75 7.25
N PHE A 90 6.38 11.96 8.03
CA PHE A 90 5.73 10.73 7.55
C PHE A 90 4.66 11.04 6.50
N LEU A 91 3.84 12.07 6.72
CA LEU A 91 2.79 12.47 5.79
C LEU A 91 3.36 12.98 4.46
N ARG A 92 4.43 13.79 4.49
CA ARG A 92 5.13 14.23 3.28
C ARG A 92 5.78 13.08 2.51
N THR A 93 6.33 12.10 3.22
CA THR A 93 6.85 10.88 2.60
C THR A 93 5.73 10.13 1.89
N ALA A 94 4.59 9.91 2.54
CA ALA A 94 3.43 9.27 1.95
C ALA A 94 2.91 10.02 0.71
N SER A 95 2.86 11.36 0.77
CA SER A 95 2.44 12.20 -0.37
C SER A 95 3.34 12.00 -1.59
N HIS A 96 4.66 12.05 -1.38
CA HIS A 96 5.64 11.82 -2.44
C HIS A 96 5.52 10.40 -3.04
N ASP A 97 5.36 9.40 -2.18
CA ASP A 97 5.26 8.00 -2.62
C ASP A 97 3.99 7.76 -3.43
N ILE A 98 2.84 8.35 -3.04
CA ILE A 98 1.57 8.25 -3.77
C ILE A 98 1.70 8.87 -5.18
N GLU A 99 2.27 10.06 -5.31
CA GLU A 99 2.40 10.71 -6.63
C GLU A 99 3.37 9.94 -7.56
N ASN A 100 4.44 9.37 -7.00
CA ASN A 100 5.35 8.52 -7.75
C ASN A 100 4.68 7.23 -8.22
N GLU A 101 4.00 6.52 -7.30
CA GLU A 101 3.36 5.24 -7.59
C GLU A 101 2.25 5.37 -8.63
N LYS A 102 1.49 6.43 -8.60
CA LYS A 102 0.46 6.73 -9.61
C LYS A 102 1.04 6.76 -11.04
N GLY A 103 2.23 7.36 -11.20
CA GLY A 103 2.93 7.38 -12.48
C GLY A 103 3.46 6.01 -12.90
N ILE A 104 4.04 5.25 -11.95
CA ILE A 104 4.56 3.90 -12.16
C ILE A 104 3.43 2.96 -12.53
N TRP A 105 2.36 2.94 -11.76
CA TRP A 105 1.20 2.09 -11.98
C TRP A 105 0.54 2.31 -13.34
N LYS A 106 0.38 3.56 -13.76
CA LYS A 106 -0.17 3.90 -15.10
C LYS A 106 0.68 3.32 -16.23
N ARG A 107 2.02 3.31 -16.10
CA ARG A 107 2.93 2.71 -17.10
C ARG A 107 2.81 1.19 -17.11
N TYR A 108 2.81 0.55 -15.96
CA TYR A 108 2.72 -0.90 -15.83
C TYR A 108 1.41 -1.44 -16.38
N ARG A 109 0.29 -0.84 -16.01
CA ARG A 109 -1.03 -1.20 -16.52
C ARG A 109 -1.10 -1.17 -18.05
N ARG A 110 -0.53 -0.13 -18.68
CA ARG A 110 -0.46 -0.04 -20.17
C ARG A 110 0.35 -1.19 -20.77
N LYS A 111 1.48 -1.54 -20.20
CA LYS A 111 2.34 -2.63 -20.64
C LYS A 111 1.61 -3.98 -20.52
N GLU A 112 0.96 -4.21 -19.40
CA GLU A 112 0.21 -5.45 -19.13
C GLU A 112 -0.97 -5.61 -20.09
N ILE A 113 -1.72 -4.55 -20.39
CA ILE A 113 -2.78 -4.58 -21.41
C ILE A 113 -2.23 -4.97 -22.78
N LEU A 114 -1.05 -4.47 -23.15
CA LEU A 114 -0.39 -4.89 -24.40
C LEU A 114 0.05 -6.36 -24.34
N GLY A 115 0.53 -6.81 -23.19
CA GLY A 115 0.85 -8.22 -22.93
C GLY A 115 -0.36 -9.13 -23.11
N MET A 116 -1.51 -8.78 -22.53
CA MET A 116 -2.76 -9.52 -22.66
C MET A 116 -3.23 -9.70 -24.11
N ARG A 117 -2.88 -8.77 -25.00
CA ARG A 117 -3.20 -8.86 -26.45
C ARG A 117 -2.28 -9.80 -27.22
N LYS A 118 -1.12 -10.17 -26.65
CA LYS A 118 -0.09 -10.99 -27.32
C LYS A 118 -0.17 -12.47 -26.96
N ILE A 119 -0.79 -12.83 -25.84
CA ILE A 119 -0.94 -14.21 -25.40
C ILE A 119 -2.01 -14.95 -26.22
N ASP A 120 -2.14 -16.24 -25.95
CA ASP A 120 -3.20 -17.03 -26.58
C ASP A 120 -4.59 -16.47 -26.28
N TYR A 121 -5.47 -16.49 -27.30
CA TYR A 121 -6.81 -15.91 -27.19
C TYR A 121 -7.65 -16.56 -26.10
N LEU A 122 -7.62 -17.89 -25.97
CA LEU A 122 -8.41 -18.62 -24.96
C LEU A 122 -7.93 -18.28 -23.55
N VAL A 123 -6.62 -18.23 -23.35
CA VAL A 123 -6.02 -17.81 -22.09
C VAL A 123 -6.38 -16.34 -21.80
N ALA A 124 -6.29 -15.47 -22.78
CA ALA A 124 -6.66 -14.05 -22.60
C ALA A 124 -8.12 -13.90 -22.17
N VAL A 125 -9.07 -14.62 -22.80
CA VAL A 125 -10.49 -14.58 -22.45
C VAL A 125 -10.71 -15.10 -21.03
N GLU A 126 -10.10 -16.24 -20.65
CA GLU A 126 -10.21 -16.82 -19.32
C GLU A 126 -9.69 -15.90 -18.22
N LYS A 127 -8.53 -15.27 -18.42
CA LYS A 127 -7.83 -14.47 -17.41
C LYS A 127 -8.26 -13.00 -17.39
N ASN A 128 -8.96 -12.50 -18.41
CA ASN A 128 -9.29 -11.08 -18.58
C ASN A 128 -10.02 -10.46 -17.40
N THR A 129 -11.04 -11.12 -16.88
CA THR A 129 -11.83 -10.62 -15.74
C THR A 129 -10.96 -10.42 -14.51
N TRP A 130 -10.12 -11.40 -14.19
CA TRP A 130 -9.24 -11.37 -13.03
C TRP A 130 -8.12 -10.34 -13.18
N PHE A 131 -7.57 -10.21 -14.39
CA PHE A 131 -6.62 -9.15 -14.71
C PHE A 131 -7.21 -7.77 -14.45
N HIS A 132 -8.38 -7.46 -15.02
CA HIS A 132 -9.00 -6.16 -14.84
C HIS A 132 -9.45 -5.90 -13.41
N LEU A 133 -9.92 -6.91 -12.69
CA LEU A 133 -10.29 -6.80 -11.28
C LEU A 133 -9.06 -6.41 -10.43
N GLY A 134 -7.91 -7.07 -10.62
CA GLY A 134 -6.65 -6.72 -9.96
C GLY A 134 -6.22 -5.29 -10.27
N CYS A 135 -6.21 -4.89 -11.55
CA CYS A 135 -5.84 -3.54 -11.99
C CYS A 135 -6.74 -2.44 -11.40
N ASN A 136 -8.05 -2.67 -11.37
CA ASN A 136 -8.99 -1.67 -10.86
C ASN A 136 -8.85 -1.49 -9.36
N ASN A 137 -8.70 -2.58 -8.60
CA ASN A 137 -8.50 -2.50 -7.15
C ASN A 137 -7.15 -1.88 -6.76
N ALA A 138 -6.08 -2.14 -7.52
CA ALA A 138 -4.80 -1.45 -7.33
C ALA A 138 -4.94 0.07 -7.55
N THR A 139 -5.69 0.47 -8.57
CA THR A 139 -6.01 1.89 -8.80
C THR A 139 -6.81 2.48 -7.64
N GLN A 140 -7.82 1.75 -7.14
CA GLN A 140 -8.63 2.18 -5.98
C GLN A 140 -7.77 2.38 -4.72
N ILE A 141 -6.79 1.49 -4.47
CA ILE A 141 -5.86 1.63 -3.34
C ILE A 141 -5.08 2.95 -3.43
N ILE A 142 -4.47 3.25 -4.59
CA ILE A 142 -3.67 4.46 -4.77
C ILE A 142 -4.51 5.72 -4.48
N TYR A 143 -5.74 5.77 -5.02
CA TYR A 143 -6.65 6.90 -4.77
C TYR A 143 -7.21 6.91 -3.34
N GLY A 144 -7.46 5.75 -2.74
CA GLY A 144 -7.91 5.62 -1.34
C GLY A 144 -6.85 6.14 -0.37
N LEU A 145 -5.58 5.77 -0.56
CA LEU A 145 -4.46 6.30 0.23
C LEU A 145 -4.33 7.82 0.09
N LYS A 146 -4.57 8.37 -1.10
CA LYS A 146 -4.58 9.82 -1.30
C LYS A 146 -5.71 10.49 -0.52
N ARG A 147 -6.94 9.98 -0.60
CA ARG A 147 -8.09 10.51 0.17
C ARG A 147 -7.90 10.40 1.68
N MET A 148 -7.22 9.33 2.15
CA MET A 148 -6.85 9.19 3.57
C MET A 148 -5.81 10.23 3.98
N LEU A 149 -4.80 10.47 3.12
CA LEU A 149 -3.68 11.36 3.41
C LEU A 149 -4.10 12.84 3.51
N GLU A 150 -4.93 13.32 2.58
CA GLU A 150 -5.25 14.75 2.46
C GLU A 150 -5.80 15.35 3.76
N PRO A 151 -6.82 14.77 4.43
CA PRO A 151 -7.29 15.29 5.71
C PRO A 151 -6.26 15.18 6.84
N CYS A 152 -5.41 14.15 6.83
CA CYS A 152 -4.35 13.99 7.81
C CYS A 152 -3.28 15.09 7.69
N VAL A 153 -2.90 15.43 6.44
CA VAL A 153 -1.98 16.56 6.18
C VAL A 153 -2.58 17.87 6.66
N GLU A 154 -3.84 18.16 6.30
CA GLU A 154 -4.54 19.36 6.72
C GLU A 154 -4.61 19.48 8.25
N HIS A 155 -4.88 18.37 8.94
CA HIS A 155 -4.97 18.32 10.39
C HIS A 155 -3.65 18.67 11.06
N VAL A 156 -2.56 18.03 10.65
CA VAL A 156 -1.24 18.21 11.28
C VAL A 156 -0.60 19.55 10.88
N ASP A 157 -0.77 20.00 9.62
CA ASP A 157 -0.20 21.27 9.14
C ASP A 157 -0.85 22.48 9.82
N ASN A 158 -2.14 22.42 10.13
CA ASN A 158 -2.86 23.46 10.85
C ASN A 158 -2.72 23.38 12.38
N ASN A 159 -1.93 22.47 12.92
CA ASN A 159 -1.73 22.26 14.36
C ASN A 159 -3.07 22.13 15.12
N PHE A 160 -4.02 21.37 14.58
CA PHE A 160 -5.24 21.05 15.30
C PHE A 160 -4.94 20.17 16.52
N SER A 161 -5.89 20.07 17.46
CA SER A 161 -5.69 19.25 18.65
C SER A 161 -5.40 17.79 18.28
N PRO A 162 -4.43 17.13 18.91
CA PRO A 162 -4.08 15.73 18.64
C PRO A 162 -5.28 14.79 18.71
N LEU A 163 -5.15 13.62 18.06
CA LEU A 163 -6.10 12.54 18.28
C LEU A 163 -6.16 12.19 19.76
N PRO A 164 -7.37 12.05 20.36
CA PRO A 164 -7.52 11.53 21.72
C PRO A 164 -6.83 10.17 21.86
N GLN A 165 -6.24 9.93 23.05
CA GLN A 165 -5.46 8.70 23.28
C GLN A 165 -6.32 7.42 23.12
N ASP A 166 -7.58 7.48 23.51
CA ASP A 166 -8.54 6.38 23.34
C ASP A 166 -8.76 6.02 21.86
N TYR A 167 -8.76 7.01 20.94
CA TYR A 167 -8.82 6.77 19.48
C TYR A 167 -7.54 6.11 18.97
N VAL A 168 -6.39 6.57 19.45
CA VAL A 168 -5.09 5.98 19.10
C VAL A 168 -5.02 4.53 19.57
N ASP A 169 -5.39 4.25 20.84
CA ASP A 169 -5.36 2.92 21.44
C ASP A 169 -6.33 1.94 20.73
N GLU A 170 -7.45 2.44 20.25
CA GLU A 170 -8.43 1.67 19.46
C GLU A 170 -7.96 1.40 18.03
N PHE A 171 -7.19 2.33 17.43
CA PHE A 171 -6.75 2.23 16.05
C PHE A 171 -5.47 1.43 15.86
N ILE A 172 -4.52 1.44 16.79
CA ILE A 172 -3.25 0.70 16.69
C ILE A 172 -3.45 -0.79 16.38
N PRO A 173 -4.33 -1.53 17.06
CA PRO A 173 -4.58 -2.94 16.74
C PRO A 173 -5.10 -3.14 15.31
N VAL A 174 -5.95 -2.23 14.82
CA VAL A 174 -6.44 -2.27 13.43
C VAL A 174 -5.29 -2.08 12.45
N CYS A 175 -4.40 -1.11 12.71
CA CYS A 175 -3.21 -0.87 11.87
C CYS A 175 -2.31 -2.10 11.80
N ASN A 176 -2.11 -2.79 12.92
CA ASN A 176 -1.31 -4.01 12.98
C ASN A 176 -1.96 -5.17 12.21
N ASP A 177 -3.27 -5.35 12.33
CA ASP A 177 -4.01 -6.38 11.61
C ASP A 177 -3.98 -6.13 10.08
N VAL A 178 -4.13 -4.86 9.66
CA VAL A 178 -4.00 -4.45 8.24
C VAL A 178 -2.60 -4.70 7.72
N ASP A 179 -1.56 -4.34 8.48
CA ASP A 179 -0.15 -4.56 8.12
C ASP A 179 0.14 -6.06 7.95
N HIS A 180 -0.32 -6.89 8.88
CA HIS A 180 -0.18 -8.35 8.81
C HIS A 180 -0.88 -8.93 7.58
N PHE A 181 -2.14 -8.57 7.35
CA PHE A 181 -2.89 -9.02 6.17
C PHE A 181 -2.16 -8.68 4.87
N LEU A 182 -1.69 -7.44 4.72
CA LEU A 182 -0.98 -6.98 3.52
C LEU A 182 0.35 -7.73 3.33
N GLU A 183 1.09 -8.01 4.42
CA GLU A 183 2.33 -8.77 4.37
C GLU A 183 2.12 -10.20 3.88
N VAL A 184 1.13 -10.89 4.44
CA VAL A 184 0.83 -12.29 4.06
C VAL A 184 0.31 -12.34 2.63
N ALA A 185 -0.59 -11.44 2.25
CA ALA A 185 -1.11 -11.34 0.88
C ALA A 185 0.02 -11.07 -0.15
N GLN A 186 0.93 -10.15 0.16
CA GLN A 186 2.11 -9.86 -0.65
C GLN A 186 2.98 -11.12 -0.84
N ARG A 187 3.23 -11.88 0.22
CA ARG A 187 4.02 -13.12 0.19
C ARG A 187 3.34 -14.18 -0.69
N MET A 188 2.03 -14.40 -0.53
CA MET A 188 1.28 -15.35 -1.36
C MET A 188 1.36 -14.99 -2.83
N ILE A 189 1.15 -13.73 -3.19
CA ILE A 189 1.22 -13.27 -4.57
C ILE A 189 2.62 -13.42 -5.15
N SER A 190 3.66 -13.03 -4.39
CA SER A 190 5.06 -13.05 -4.85
C SER A 190 5.57 -14.46 -5.10
N THR A 191 5.18 -15.41 -4.27
CA THR A 191 5.59 -16.83 -4.40
C THR A 191 4.70 -17.60 -5.35
N GLY A 192 3.46 -17.13 -5.60
CA GLY A 192 2.43 -17.90 -6.31
C GLY A 192 1.86 -19.06 -5.50
N ASN A 193 2.20 -19.17 -4.21
CA ASN A 193 1.62 -20.13 -3.29
C ASN A 193 0.44 -19.52 -2.56
N PHE A 194 -0.77 -20.02 -2.85
CA PHE A 194 -2.02 -19.53 -2.28
C PHE A 194 -2.62 -20.51 -1.24
N GLU A 195 -1.79 -21.36 -0.65
CA GLU A 195 -2.20 -22.19 0.49
C GLU A 195 -2.62 -21.31 1.67
N GLY A 196 -3.78 -21.59 2.27
CA GLY A 196 -4.34 -20.78 3.35
C GLY A 196 -4.95 -19.43 2.92
N VAL A 197 -5.17 -19.19 1.61
CA VAL A 197 -5.74 -17.91 1.12
C VAL A 197 -7.18 -17.69 1.59
N ASP A 198 -7.97 -18.74 1.71
CA ASP A 198 -9.37 -18.63 2.12
C ASP A 198 -9.47 -18.24 3.61
N GLU A 199 -8.57 -18.73 4.45
CA GLU A 199 -8.40 -18.35 5.85
C GLU A 199 -8.00 -16.87 5.95
N LEU A 200 -7.01 -16.43 5.16
CA LEU A 200 -6.60 -15.02 5.12
C LEU A 200 -7.74 -14.10 4.64
N LEU A 201 -8.56 -14.54 3.69
CA LEU A 201 -9.73 -13.78 3.24
C LEU A 201 -10.81 -13.68 4.33
N VAL A 202 -10.98 -14.70 5.18
CA VAL A 202 -11.87 -14.66 6.35
C VAL A 202 -11.32 -13.68 7.38
N GLU A 203 -10.01 -13.70 7.68
CA GLU A 203 -9.35 -12.74 8.55
C GLU A 203 -9.56 -11.29 8.05
N GLY A 204 -9.36 -11.05 6.74
CA GLY A 204 -9.62 -9.73 6.15
C GLY A 204 -11.08 -9.28 6.29
N ASN A 205 -12.07 -10.20 6.33
CA ASN A 205 -13.46 -9.86 6.66
C ASN A 205 -13.61 -9.47 8.13
N ALA A 206 -12.96 -10.19 9.04
CA ALA A 206 -12.99 -9.90 10.48
C ALA A 206 -12.41 -8.50 10.77
N ILE A 207 -11.29 -8.14 10.11
CA ILE A 207 -10.70 -6.78 10.19
C ILE A 207 -11.72 -5.72 9.75
N LYS A 208 -12.36 -5.91 8.60
CA LYS A 208 -13.40 -4.99 8.11
C LYS A 208 -14.59 -4.86 9.06
N SER A 209 -15.04 -5.96 9.65
CA SER A 209 -16.13 -5.95 10.63
C SER A 209 -15.74 -5.20 11.89
N ARG A 210 -14.52 -5.36 12.38
CA ARG A 210 -13.97 -4.61 13.49
C ARG A 210 -13.93 -3.11 13.22
N ILE A 211 -13.42 -2.71 12.03
CA ILE A 211 -13.42 -1.29 11.61
C ILE A 211 -14.86 -0.73 11.59
N SER A 212 -15.83 -1.50 11.08
CA SER A 212 -17.23 -1.11 11.07
C SER A 212 -17.79 -0.88 12.47
N GLN A 213 -17.47 -1.77 13.43
CA GLN A 213 -17.89 -1.61 14.83
C GLN A 213 -17.31 -0.34 15.47
N ILE A 214 -16.02 -0.06 15.23
CA ILE A 214 -15.37 1.16 15.72
C ILE A 214 -16.04 2.41 15.12
N ARG A 215 -16.36 2.39 13.82
CA ARG A 215 -17.06 3.49 13.17
C ARG A 215 -18.45 3.75 13.77
N HIS A 216 -19.23 2.70 14.04
CA HIS A 216 -20.53 2.86 14.69
C HIS A 216 -20.38 3.42 16.11
N ALA A 217 -19.46 2.89 16.90
CA ALA A 217 -19.18 3.43 18.25
C ALA A 217 -18.78 4.91 18.20
N GLN A 218 -17.99 5.32 17.18
CA GLN A 218 -17.60 6.70 17.01
C GLN A 218 -18.77 7.61 16.59
N GLN A 219 -19.70 7.12 15.76
CA GLN A 219 -20.92 7.86 15.43
C GLN A 219 -21.79 8.10 16.66
N ASP A 220 -21.90 7.09 17.54
CA ASP A 220 -22.62 7.23 18.83
C ASP A 220 -21.95 8.24 19.77
N ARG A 221 -20.60 8.30 19.81
CA ARG A 221 -19.86 9.33 20.58
C ARG A 221 -20.16 10.75 20.05
N ILE A 222 -20.21 10.94 18.73
CA ILE A 222 -20.57 12.23 18.12
C ILE A 222 -21.98 12.65 18.50
N GLN A 223 -22.96 11.73 18.46
CA GLN A 223 -24.34 12.03 18.81
C GLN A 223 -24.54 12.43 20.27
N ARG A 224 -23.65 11.97 21.17
CA ARG A 224 -23.68 12.33 22.60
C ARG A 224 -22.92 13.63 22.90
N GLU A 225 -22.39 14.31 21.89
CA GLU A 225 -21.56 15.51 22.03
C GLU A 225 -20.28 15.31 22.88
N ASP A 226 -19.82 14.05 23.02
CA ASP A 226 -18.69 13.68 23.85
C ASP A 226 -17.33 13.89 23.14
N SER A 227 -17.30 14.52 21.94
CA SER A 227 -16.07 14.60 21.15
C SER A 227 -15.94 15.88 20.33
N ASN A 228 -14.71 16.31 20.09
CA ASN A 228 -14.44 17.35 19.10
C ASN A 228 -14.84 16.87 17.70
N ILE A 229 -15.86 17.50 17.12
CA ILE A 229 -16.47 17.06 15.86
C ILE A 229 -15.49 16.99 14.70
N LYS A 230 -14.51 17.91 14.61
CA LYS A 230 -13.49 17.91 13.54
C LYS A 230 -12.59 16.69 13.64
N ILE A 231 -12.11 16.37 14.83
CA ILE A 231 -11.27 15.20 15.11
C ILE A 231 -12.06 13.92 14.87
N ALA A 232 -13.31 13.87 15.33
CA ALA A 232 -14.18 12.74 15.16
C ALA A 232 -14.46 12.43 13.68
N LEU A 233 -14.70 13.46 12.85
CA LEU A 233 -14.89 13.31 11.41
C LEU A 233 -13.61 12.86 10.69
N LEU A 234 -12.44 13.39 11.08
CA LEU A 234 -11.14 12.94 10.56
C LEU A 234 -10.94 11.46 10.86
N TYR A 235 -11.19 11.03 12.11
CA TYR A 235 -11.04 9.64 12.49
C TYR A 235 -12.01 8.72 11.75
N LEU A 236 -13.28 9.10 11.62
CA LEU A 236 -14.27 8.36 10.82
C LEU A 236 -13.85 8.23 9.35
N SER A 237 -13.33 9.31 8.74
CA SER A 237 -12.82 9.27 7.38
C SER A 237 -11.64 8.33 7.24
N THR A 238 -10.70 8.36 8.18
CA THR A 238 -9.54 7.46 8.22
C THR A 238 -9.95 5.99 8.33
N LEU A 239 -10.91 5.68 9.21
CA LEU A 239 -11.48 4.34 9.35
C LEU A 239 -12.20 3.88 8.08
N GLN A 240 -12.96 4.78 7.42
CA GLN A 240 -13.65 4.47 6.16
C GLN A 240 -12.65 4.10 5.06
N GLU A 241 -11.62 4.92 4.85
CA GLU A 241 -10.62 4.64 3.82
C GLU A 241 -9.79 3.39 4.15
N THR A 242 -9.55 3.09 5.44
CA THR A 242 -8.92 1.82 5.87
C THR A 242 -9.80 0.62 5.50
N GLN A 243 -11.11 0.70 5.68
CA GLN A 243 -12.06 -0.36 5.30
C GLN A 243 -12.10 -0.58 3.79
N GLU A 244 -12.08 0.49 2.99
CA GLU A 244 -12.03 0.43 1.52
C GLU A 244 -10.70 -0.15 1.02
N LEU A 245 -9.58 0.24 1.63
CA LEU A 245 -8.26 -0.32 1.35
C LEU A 245 -8.25 -1.83 1.59
N MET A 246 -8.77 -2.30 2.72
CA MET A 246 -8.89 -3.73 3.03
C MET A 246 -9.78 -4.46 2.01
N SER A 247 -10.87 -3.85 1.56
CA SER A 247 -11.72 -4.41 0.52
C SER A 247 -10.97 -4.57 -0.79
N ALA A 248 -10.26 -3.54 -1.23
CA ALA A 248 -9.48 -3.57 -2.47
C ALA A 248 -8.31 -4.58 -2.39
N ALA A 249 -7.58 -4.64 -1.27
CA ALA A 249 -6.49 -5.59 -1.06
C ALA A 249 -6.98 -7.05 -1.12
N ARG A 250 -8.12 -7.36 -0.52
CA ARG A 250 -8.76 -8.68 -0.60
C ARG A 250 -9.17 -9.04 -2.04
N HIS A 251 -9.67 -8.07 -2.81
CA HIS A 251 -10.00 -8.28 -4.21
C HIS A 251 -8.75 -8.51 -5.07
N ILE A 252 -7.64 -7.81 -4.80
CA ILE A 252 -6.35 -8.06 -5.46
C ILE A 252 -5.90 -9.49 -5.18
N LEU A 253 -5.93 -9.93 -3.92
CA LEU A 253 -5.52 -11.29 -3.54
C LEU A 253 -6.34 -12.37 -4.27
N ARG A 254 -7.67 -12.24 -4.32
CA ARG A 254 -8.54 -13.15 -5.07
C ARG A 254 -8.25 -13.13 -6.57
N ALA A 255 -8.09 -11.94 -7.13
CA ALA A 255 -7.79 -11.76 -8.54
C ALA A 255 -6.43 -12.38 -8.89
N SER A 256 -5.43 -12.19 -8.04
CA SER A 256 -4.08 -12.76 -8.21
C SER A 256 -4.11 -14.29 -8.17
N LYS A 257 -4.83 -14.91 -7.21
CA LYS A 257 -5.02 -16.36 -7.17
C LYS A 257 -5.59 -16.85 -8.50
N ARG A 258 -6.72 -16.32 -8.94
CA ARG A 258 -7.40 -16.74 -10.16
C ARG A 258 -6.64 -16.45 -11.44
N PHE A 259 -5.85 -15.39 -11.46
CA PHE A 259 -5.02 -15.06 -12.60
C PHE A 259 -3.81 -15.99 -12.72
N GLN A 260 -3.21 -16.38 -11.60
CA GLN A 260 -1.99 -17.18 -11.55
C GLN A 260 -2.24 -18.69 -11.59
N THR A 261 -3.40 -19.16 -11.13
CA THR A 261 -3.84 -20.56 -11.19
C THR A 261 -4.82 -20.79 -12.33
#